data_813667ea4948b9180666430836181105
#
_entry.id   813667ea4948b9180666430836181105
#
_cell.length_a   1.000
_cell.length_b   1.000
_cell.length_c   1.000
_cell.angle_alpha   90.00
_cell.angle_beta   90.00
_cell.angle_gamma   90.00
#
_symmetry.space_group_name_H-M   'P 1'
#
loop_
_entity.id
_entity.type
_entity.pdbx_description
1 polymer ?
#
loop_
_entity_poly.entity_id
_entity_poly.type
_entity_poly.pdbx_seq_one_letter_code
_entity_poly.pdbx_strand_id
1 'polypeptide(L)'
;MNRTVREAGPFGPPEKEYLRNLIWRAAEFSGIRIITYAVMDSYFHLFVEVPPGRVVSDEEIVRRFGVLYPKRTPWQPLSSDDLAELLAENDVRGETLREDLLARMHDVSWLMKTINQRFATWFNNSRERFGPVWSGRFKSVLVEGDPEVLRTVAAYIDLNAVREGLADDPKDYRFCGYAEAVAGNPAAVEGLSVLF
;
A
#
# COMPACT_ATOMS: atom_id res chain seq x y z
N MET A 1 -6.53 3.19 -8.87
CA MET A 1 -7.27 4.28 -8.20
C MET A 1 -8.41 3.72 -7.37
N ASN A 2 -8.61 4.22 -6.17
CA ASN A 2 -9.81 3.96 -5.38
C ASN A 2 -10.40 5.28 -4.84
N ARG A 3 -11.73 5.36 -4.74
CA ARG A 3 -12.47 6.57 -4.34
C ARG A 3 -13.40 6.27 -3.17
N THR A 4 -13.58 7.25 -2.28
CA THR A 4 -14.51 7.16 -1.14
C THR A 4 -15.96 7.35 -1.56
N VAL A 5 -16.88 6.89 -0.72
CA VAL A 5 -18.27 7.32 -0.77
C VAL A 5 -18.40 8.78 -0.30
N ARG A 6 -19.43 9.49 -0.78
CA ARG A 6 -19.64 10.90 -0.43
C ARG A 6 -19.83 11.11 1.08
N GLU A 7 -20.49 10.19 1.73
CA GLU A 7 -20.81 10.21 3.17
C GLU A 7 -19.56 10.01 4.07
N ALA A 8 -18.44 9.54 3.52
CA ALA A 8 -17.19 9.45 4.27
C ALA A 8 -16.60 10.85 4.57
N GLY A 9 -16.94 11.83 3.74
CA GLY A 9 -16.33 13.16 3.79
C GLY A 9 -14.88 13.16 3.27
N PRO A 10 -14.25 14.32 3.22
CA PRO A 10 -12.88 14.44 2.76
C PRO A 10 -11.88 13.87 3.79
N PHE A 11 -10.77 13.36 3.29
CA PHE A 11 -9.63 12.98 4.12
C PHE A 11 -8.84 14.23 4.55
N GLY A 12 -8.70 14.39 5.84
CA GLY A 12 -7.77 15.37 6.42
C GLY A 12 -6.34 14.81 6.50
N PRO A 13 -5.41 15.61 7.05
CA PRO A 13 -4.02 15.18 7.21
C PRO A 13 -3.85 13.87 8.01
N PRO A 14 -4.60 13.59 9.09
CA PRO A 14 -4.48 12.32 9.81
C PRO A 14 -4.86 11.10 8.96
N GLU A 15 -5.92 11.18 8.16
CA GLU A 15 -6.38 10.11 7.29
C GLU A 15 -5.38 9.86 6.17
N LYS A 16 -4.88 10.91 5.56
CA LYS A 16 -3.86 10.81 4.50
C LYS A 16 -2.57 10.21 5.04
N GLU A 17 -2.13 10.62 6.23
CA GLU A 17 -0.94 10.08 6.87
C GLU A 17 -1.09 8.60 7.22
N TYR A 18 -2.24 8.20 7.76
CA TYR A 18 -2.51 6.79 8.04
C TYR A 18 -2.53 5.96 6.75
N LEU A 19 -3.20 6.46 5.71
CA LEU A 19 -3.28 5.75 4.41
C LEU A 19 -1.89 5.64 3.76
N ARG A 20 -1.10 6.71 3.78
CA ARG A 20 0.29 6.73 3.32
C ARG A 20 1.13 5.63 3.98
N ASN A 21 1.11 5.59 5.31
CA ASN A 21 1.85 4.60 6.08
C ASN A 21 1.37 3.17 5.81
N LEU A 22 0.06 3.01 5.61
CA LEU A 22 -0.53 1.70 5.30
C LEU A 22 -0.15 1.23 3.88
N ILE A 23 -0.08 2.13 2.91
CA ILE A 23 0.37 1.84 1.54
C ILE A 23 1.79 1.24 1.58
N TRP A 24 2.72 1.89 2.26
CA TRP A 24 4.10 1.42 2.35
C TRP A 24 4.22 0.08 3.07
N ARG A 25 3.53 -0.10 4.20
CA ARG A 25 3.53 -1.38 4.92
C ARG A 25 2.93 -2.52 4.11
N ALA A 26 1.85 -2.26 3.41
CA ALA A 26 1.20 -3.27 2.58
C ALA A 26 2.05 -3.63 1.36
N ALA A 27 2.73 -2.66 0.75
CA ALA A 27 3.66 -2.86 -0.34
C ALA A 27 4.86 -3.71 0.11
N GLU A 28 5.47 -3.37 1.26
CA GLU A 28 6.57 -4.13 1.85
C GLU A 28 6.18 -5.59 2.13
N PHE A 29 5.01 -5.81 2.75
CA PHE A 29 4.49 -7.15 2.97
C PHE A 29 4.29 -7.92 1.66
N SER A 30 3.68 -7.29 0.67
CA SER A 30 3.35 -7.95 -0.60
C SER A 30 4.55 -8.14 -1.53
N GLY A 31 5.68 -7.49 -1.27
CA GLY A 31 6.83 -7.47 -2.17
C GLY A 31 6.54 -6.76 -3.50
N ILE A 32 5.55 -5.87 -3.52
CA ILE A 32 5.19 -5.03 -4.67
C ILE A 32 5.90 -3.70 -4.53
N ARG A 33 6.58 -3.26 -5.59
CA ARG A 33 7.25 -1.97 -5.61
C ARG A 33 6.25 -0.85 -5.92
N ILE A 34 6.24 0.20 -5.09
CA ILE A 34 5.52 1.44 -5.39
C ILE A 34 6.42 2.31 -6.26
N ILE A 35 6.01 2.56 -7.51
CA ILE A 35 6.70 3.51 -8.40
C ILE A 35 6.39 4.92 -7.93
N THR A 36 5.11 5.25 -7.83
CA THR A 36 4.64 6.47 -7.17
C THR A 36 3.18 6.33 -6.71
N TYR A 37 2.71 7.28 -5.92
CA TYR A 37 1.34 7.35 -5.44
C TYR A 37 0.91 8.80 -5.18
N ALA A 38 -0.40 9.03 -5.08
CA ALA A 38 -0.97 10.26 -4.54
C ALA A 38 -2.21 9.95 -3.71
N VAL A 39 -2.26 10.46 -2.47
CA VAL A 39 -3.43 10.37 -1.59
C VAL A 39 -4.11 11.73 -1.57
N MET A 40 -5.29 11.80 -2.16
CA MET A 40 -6.11 13.00 -2.27
C MET A 40 -7.21 13.04 -1.20
N ASP A 41 -8.03 14.07 -1.19
CA ASP A 41 -9.09 14.25 -0.20
C ASP A 41 -10.19 13.16 -0.25
N SER A 42 -10.42 12.57 -1.41
CA SER A 42 -11.50 11.60 -1.60
C SER A 42 -11.13 10.38 -2.44
N TYR A 43 -9.87 10.26 -2.81
CA TYR A 43 -9.36 9.12 -3.57
C TYR A 43 -7.85 8.99 -3.42
N PHE A 44 -7.33 7.86 -3.87
CA PHE A 44 -5.88 7.71 -4.02
C PHE A 44 -5.54 6.99 -5.32
N HIS A 45 -4.37 7.28 -5.83
CA HIS A 45 -3.71 6.57 -6.92
C HIS A 45 -2.51 5.80 -6.40
N LEU A 46 -2.29 4.62 -6.96
CA LEU A 46 -1.05 3.86 -6.84
C LEU A 46 -0.57 3.50 -8.23
N PHE A 47 0.70 3.70 -8.48
CA PHE A 47 1.42 3.16 -9.62
C PHE A 47 2.44 2.18 -9.07
N VAL A 48 2.32 0.91 -9.47
CA VAL A 48 3.08 -0.18 -8.89
C VAL A 48 3.71 -1.05 -9.96
N GLU A 49 4.85 -1.62 -9.64
CA GLU A 49 5.45 -2.73 -10.35
C GLU A 49 5.30 -3.99 -9.50
N VAL A 50 4.85 -5.08 -10.13
CA VAL A 50 4.87 -6.40 -9.52
C VAL A 50 6.15 -7.09 -10.02
N PRO A 51 7.19 -7.20 -9.18
CA PRO A 51 8.40 -7.89 -9.58
C PRO A 51 8.09 -9.36 -9.89
N PRO A 52 8.83 -9.99 -10.81
CA PRO A 52 8.70 -11.42 -11.04
C PRO A 52 8.89 -12.17 -9.72
N GLY A 53 8.03 -13.17 -9.50
CA GLY A 53 7.99 -13.94 -8.25
C GLY A 53 9.37 -14.52 -7.93
N ARG A 54 9.88 -14.21 -6.75
CA ARG A 54 11.08 -14.84 -6.19
C ARG A 54 10.66 -15.81 -5.10
N VAL A 55 11.46 -16.84 -4.89
CA VAL A 55 11.31 -17.68 -3.72
C VAL A 55 11.52 -16.79 -2.48
N VAL A 56 10.52 -16.73 -1.62
CA VAL A 56 10.57 -15.96 -0.38
C VAL A 56 10.92 -16.93 0.75
N SER A 57 12.01 -16.69 1.47
CA SER A 57 12.38 -17.51 2.62
C SER A 57 11.46 -17.28 3.82
N ASP A 58 11.46 -18.21 4.76
CA ASP A 58 10.65 -18.09 5.98
C ASP A 58 11.06 -16.86 6.80
N GLU A 59 12.35 -16.54 6.88
CA GLU A 59 12.85 -15.34 7.57
C GLU A 59 12.28 -14.07 6.92
N GLU A 60 12.21 -14.04 5.58
CA GLU A 60 11.66 -12.90 4.86
C GLU A 60 10.14 -12.83 5.01
N ILE A 61 9.43 -13.96 5.05
CA ILE A 61 7.99 -14.00 5.36
C ILE A 61 7.73 -13.40 6.74
N VAL A 62 8.49 -13.84 7.76
CA VAL A 62 8.38 -13.34 9.14
C VAL A 62 8.68 -11.84 9.22
N ARG A 63 9.75 -11.38 8.57
CA ARG A 63 10.13 -9.96 8.51
C ARG A 63 9.00 -9.11 7.91
N ARG A 64 8.51 -9.50 6.74
CA ARG A 64 7.42 -8.79 6.05
C ARG A 64 6.12 -8.81 6.84
N PHE A 65 5.81 -9.93 7.46
CA PHE A 65 4.66 -10.06 8.34
C PHE A 65 4.73 -9.06 9.50
N GLY A 66 5.87 -8.93 10.16
CA GLY A 66 6.08 -7.98 11.25
C GLY A 66 5.91 -6.52 10.83
N VAL A 67 6.25 -6.16 9.59
CA VAL A 67 6.03 -4.81 9.06
C VAL A 67 4.52 -4.50 8.95
N LEU A 68 3.73 -5.44 8.45
CA LEU A 68 2.29 -5.25 8.28
C LEU A 68 1.52 -5.41 9.60
N TYR A 69 1.98 -6.30 10.47
CA TYR A 69 1.35 -6.68 11.74
C TYR A 69 2.29 -6.45 12.94
N PRO A 70 2.66 -5.18 13.24
CA PRO A 70 3.65 -4.89 14.28
C PRO A 70 3.14 -5.14 15.71
N LYS A 71 1.85 -5.40 15.88
CA LYS A 71 1.22 -5.64 17.19
C LYS A 71 0.13 -6.70 17.05
N ARG A 72 0.02 -7.54 18.08
CA ARG A 72 -1.12 -8.45 18.23
C ARG A 72 -2.42 -7.66 18.42
N THR A 73 -3.49 -8.15 17.82
CA THR A 73 -4.85 -7.64 18.01
C THR A 73 -5.80 -8.82 18.13
N PRO A 74 -7.04 -8.65 18.63
CA PRO A 74 -8.03 -9.74 18.64
C PRO A 74 -8.29 -10.35 17.26
N TRP A 75 -8.09 -9.56 16.19
CA TRP A 75 -8.29 -9.99 14.81
C TRP A 75 -7.01 -10.49 14.13
N GLN A 76 -5.87 -10.24 14.74
CA GLN A 76 -4.55 -10.71 14.32
C GLN A 76 -3.77 -11.07 15.60
N PRO A 77 -4.02 -12.25 16.17
CA PRO A 77 -3.40 -12.66 17.45
C PRO A 77 -1.95 -13.14 17.28
N LEU A 78 -1.54 -13.48 16.04
CA LEU A 78 -0.21 -14.00 15.75
C LEU A 78 0.83 -12.87 15.75
N SER A 79 1.94 -13.03 16.44
CA SER A 79 3.12 -12.17 16.34
C SER A 79 4.12 -12.73 15.31
N SER A 80 5.17 -11.96 15.01
CA SER A 80 6.27 -12.44 14.17
C SER A 80 7.01 -13.61 14.79
N ASP A 81 7.15 -13.63 16.12
CA ASP A 81 7.82 -14.71 16.84
C ASP A 81 6.99 -15.99 16.78
N ASP A 82 5.67 -15.91 17.05
CA ASP A 82 4.78 -17.06 16.91
C ASP A 82 4.80 -17.61 15.48
N LEU A 83 4.85 -16.71 14.48
CA LEU A 83 4.93 -17.12 13.07
C LEU A 83 6.25 -17.84 12.79
N ALA A 84 7.37 -17.34 13.30
CA ALA A 84 8.66 -17.98 13.11
C ALA A 84 8.70 -19.39 13.71
N GLU A 85 8.15 -19.56 14.91
CA GLU A 85 8.03 -20.87 15.57
C GLU A 85 7.19 -21.85 14.72
N LEU A 86 5.99 -21.41 14.29
CA LEU A 86 5.10 -22.24 13.47
C LEU A 86 5.72 -22.66 12.13
N LEU A 87 6.47 -21.76 11.48
CA LEU A 87 7.13 -22.10 10.22
C LEU A 87 8.31 -23.05 10.41
N ALA A 88 9.00 -22.98 11.57
CA ALA A 88 10.12 -23.86 11.90
C ALA A 88 9.68 -25.30 12.24
N GLU A 89 8.45 -25.50 12.73
CA GLU A 89 7.90 -26.82 13.04
C GLU A 89 7.77 -27.72 11.79
N ASN A 90 7.71 -27.16 10.58
CA ASN A 90 7.56 -27.87 9.30
C ASN A 90 6.43 -28.92 9.31
N ASP A 91 5.37 -28.64 10.05
CA ASP A 91 4.16 -29.45 10.08
C ASP A 91 3.12 -28.93 9.08
N VAL A 92 1.99 -29.63 8.95
CA VAL A 92 0.89 -29.25 8.04
C VAL A 92 0.36 -27.86 8.32
N ARG A 93 0.37 -27.42 9.57
CA ARG A 93 -0.12 -26.10 9.98
C ARG A 93 0.84 -25.00 9.51
N GLY A 94 2.14 -25.20 9.72
CA GLY A 94 3.18 -24.28 9.25
C GLY A 94 3.19 -24.16 7.73
N GLU A 95 3.07 -25.29 7.03
CA GLU A 95 2.99 -25.31 5.55
C GLU A 95 1.77 -24.55 5.02
N THR A 96 0.57 -24.83 5.56
CA THR A 96 -0.66 -24.13 5.18
C THR A 96 -0.54 -22.62 5.41
N LEU A 97 0.03 -22.22 6.55
CA LEU A 97 0.22 -20.80 6.87
C LEU A 97 1.22 -20.13 5.92
N ARG A 98 2.30 -20.82 5.56
CA ARG A 98 3.28 -20.37 4.57
C ARG A 98 2.61 -20.14 3.21
N GLU A 99 1.86 -21.12 2.72
CA GLU A 99 1.13 -21.02 1.45
C GLU A 99 0.14 -19.86 1.45
N ASP A 100 -0.64 -19.69 2.51
CA ASP A 100 -1.61 -18.58 2.67
C ASP A 100 -0.92 -17.20 2.65
N LEU A 101 0.25 -17.08 3.27
CA LEU A 101 1.01 -15.83 3.28
C LEU A 101 1.64 -15.55 1.91
N LEU A 102 2.22 -16.57 1.27
CA LEU A 102 2.81 -16.46 -0.07
C LEU A 102 1.75 -16.13 -1.13
N ALA A 103 0.55 -16.70 -1.06
CA ALA A 103 -0.56 -16.40 -1.95
C ALA A 103 -1.02 -14.94 -1.88
N ARG A 104 -0.68 -14.23 -0.80
CA ARG A 104 -0.99 -12.80 -0.61
C ARG A 104 0.13 -11.88 -1.06
N MET A 105 1.29 -12.43 -1.41
CA MET A 105 2.44 -11.69 -1.92
C MET A 105 2.38 -11.63 -3.46
N HIS A 106 2.96 -10.58 -4.02
CA HIS A 106 3.04 -10.33 -5.47
C HIS A 106 1.66 -10.28 -6.17
N ASP A 107 0.59 -10.00 -5.42
CA ASP A 107 -0.78 -9.90 -5.93
C ASP A 107 -1.37 -8.51 -5.63
N VAL A 108 -1.66 -7.75 -6.69
CA VAL A 108 -2.23 -6.39 -6.60
C VAL A 108 -3.61 -6.41 -5.97
N SER A 109 -4.40 -7.47 -6.18
CA SER A 109 -5.74 -7.58 -5.60
C SER A 109 -5.67 -7.74 -4.08
N TRP A 110 -4.72 -8.55 -3.59
CA TRP A 110 -4.45 -8.69 -2.15
C TRP A 110 -3.86 -7.43 -1.54
N LEU A 111 -2.93 -6.74 -2.23
CA LEU A 111 -2.42 -5.45 -1.82
C LEU A 111 -3.57 -4.46 -1.60
N MET A 112 -4.42 -4.28 -2.61
CA MET A 112 -5.54 -3.35 -2.56
C MET A 112 -6.61 -3.75 -1.54
N LYS A 113 -6.90 -5.05 -1.40
CA LYS A 113 -7.79 -5.57 -0.36
C LYS A 113 -7.27 -5.22 1.03
N THR A 114 -5.99 -5.45 1.27
CA THR A 114 -5.33 -5.16 2.55
C THR A 114 -5.41 -3.67 2.90
N ILE A 115 -5.04 -2.79 1.96
CA ILE A 115 -5.10 -1.34 2.14
C ILE A 115 -6.54 -0.91 2.42
N ASN A 116 -7.47 -1.30 1.57
CA ASN A 116 -8.86 -0.84 1.66
C ASN A 116 -9.55 -1.30 2.95
N GLN A 117 -9.39 -2.56 3.33
CA GLN A 117 -10.03 -3.12 4.50
C GLN A 117 -9.45 -2.50 5.80
N ARG A 118 -8.13 -2.45 5.92
CA ARG A 118 -7.48 -1.90 7.13
C ARG A 118 -7.75 -0.42 7.29
N PHE A 119 -7.70 0.34 6.19
CA PHE A 119 -8.03 1.76 6.22
C PHE A 119 -9.49 1.97 6.62
N ALA A 120 -10.44 1.25 6.02
CA ALA A 120 -11.86 1.40 6.33
C ALA A 120 -12.17 1.05 7.79
N THR A 121 -11.56 0.00 8.33
CA THR A 121 -11.70 -0.37 9.74
C THR A 121 -11.18 0.74 10.66
N TRP A 122 -9.97 1.22 10.40
CA TRP A 122 -9.38 2.31 11.19
C TRP A 122 -10.21 3.60 11.09
N PHE A 123 -10.58 3.98 9.88
CA PHE A 123 -11.34 5.20 9.61
C PHE A 123 -12.70 5.19 10.31
N ASN A 124 -13.44 4.08 10.21
CA ASN A 124 -14.74 3.95 10.88
C ASN A 124 -14.59 3.98 12.41
N ASN A 125 -13.61 3.27 12.95
CA ASN A 125 -13.35 3.28 14.39
C ASN A 125 -12.93 4.66 14.91
N SER A 126 -12.07 5.37 14.18
CA SER A 126 -11.57 6.69 14.60
C SER A 126 -12.63 7.79 14.54
N ARG A 127 -13.70 7.57 13.79
CA ARG A 127 -14.80 8.53 13.59
C ARG A 127 -16.14 8.02 14.13
N GLU A 128 -16.12 6.92 14.87
CA GLU A 128 -17.33 6.30 15.47
C GLU A 128 -18.49 6.12 14.45
N ARG A 129 -18.11 5.79 13.20
CA ARG A 129 -19.07 5.62 12.11
C ARG A 129 -19.18 4.18 11.63
N PHE A 130 -20.30 3.90 10.95
CA PHE A 130 -20.58 2.61 10.30
C PHE A 130 -20.80 2.82 8.79
N GLY A 131 -20.65 1.73 8.06
CA GLY A 131 -20.91 1.71 6.62
C GLY A 131 -19.66 1.78 5.75
N PRO A 132 -19.82 1.78 4.43
CA PRO A 132 -18.73 1.77 3.49
C PRO A 132 -17.92 3.05 3.54
N VAL A 133 -16.60 2.93 3.37
CA VAL A 133 -15.69 4.06 3.14
C VAL A 133 -15.43 4.21 1.65
N TRP A 134 -15.29 3.09 0.95
CA TRP A 134 -14.99 3.05 -0.48
C TRP A 134 -16.25 2.93 -1.32
N SER A 135 -16.34 3.66 -2.42
CA SER A 135 -17.51 3.70 -3.31
C SER A 135 -17.69 2.43 -4.16
N GLY A 136 -16.74 1.52 -4.10
CA GLY A 136 -16.75 0.26 -4.83
C GLY A 136 -15.39 -0.39 -4.91
N ARG A 137 -15.25 -1.35 -5.83
CA ARG A 137 -13.96 -1.97 -6.13
C ARG A 137 -12.99 -0.94 -6.72
N PHE A 138 -11.70 -1.10 -6.44
CA PHE A 138 -10.67 -0.30 -7.08
C PHE A 138 -10.65 -0.51 -8.60
N LYS A 139 -10.25 0.52 -9.33
CA LYS A 139 -10.04 0.45 -10.77
C LYS A 139 -8.54 0.31 -11.03
N SER A 140 -8.18 -0.65 -11.89
CA SER A 140 -6.80 -0.86 -12.33
C SER A 140 -6.70 -0.83 -13.84
N VAL A 141 -5.55 -0.41 -14.33
CA VAL A 141 -5.17 -0.42 -15.74
C VAL A 141 -3.76 -0.98 -15.81
N LEU A 142 -3.52 -1.89 -16.73
CA LEU A 142 -2.17 -2.32 -17.06
C LEU A 142 -1.51 -1.22 -17.90
N VAL A 143 -0.30 -0.83 -17.50
CA VAL A 143 0.49 0.17 -18.20
C VAL A 143 1.61 -0.54 -18.96
N GLU A 144 1.79 -0.20 -20.22
CA GLU A 144 2.88 -0.74 -21.04
C GLU A 144 4.24 -0.32 -20.47
N GLY A 145 5.23 -1.20 -20.63
CA GLY A 145 6.59 -1.00 -20.12
C GLY A 145 7.43 0.04 -20.91
N ASP A 146 6.81 0.81 -21.80
CA ASP A 146 7.50 1.89 -22.50
C ASP A 146 7.91 3.01 -21.53
N PRO A 147 9.19 3.45 -21.53
CA PRO A 147 9.68 4.44 -20.58
C PRO A 147 8.96 5.80 -20.64
N GLU A 148 8.50 6.23 -21.82
CA GLU A 148 7.74 7.49 -21.96
C GLU A 148 6.35 7.36 -21.35
N VAL A 149 5.69 6.22 -21.58
CA VAL A 149 4.37 5.92 -21.00
C VAL A 149 4.46 5.86 -19.49
N LEU A 150 5.47 5.16 -18.96
CA LEU A 150 5.69 5.04 -17.51
C LEU A 150 5.91 6.42 -16.87
N ARG A 151 6.78 7.26 -17.45
CA ARG A 151 7.00 8.63 -16.96
C ARG A 151 5.75 9.50 -17.03
N THR A 152 4.98 9.38 -18.10
CA THR A 152 3.72 10.13 -18.27
C THR A 152 2.71 9.75 -17.19
N VAL A 153 2.54 8.46 -16.92
CA VAL A 153 1.62 7.98 -15.86
C VAL A 153 2.09 8.42 -14.47
N ALA A 154 3.38 8.33 -14.19
CA ALA A 154 3.93 8.79 -12.92
C ALA A 154 3.71 10.29 -12.71
N ALA A 155 4.07 11.10 -13.72
CA ALA A 155 3.85 12.56 -13.69
C ALA A 155 2.37 12.90 -13.52
N TYR A 156 1.45 12.19 -14.21
CA TYR A 156 0.02 12.38 -14.03
C TYR A 156 -0.42 12.18 -12.58
N ILE A 157 0.13 11.18 -11.90
CA ILE A 157 -0.21 10.86 -10.50
C ILE A 157 0.38 11.91 -9.56
N ASP A 158 1.64 12.25 -9.71
CA ASP A 158 2.32 13.19 -8.81
C ASP A 158 1.77 14.62 -8.95
N LEU A 159 1.35 15.02 -10.16
CA LEU A 159 0.74 16.33 -10.43
C LEU A 159 -0.74 16.43 -10.01
N ASN A 160 -1.36 15.39 -9.48
CA ASN A 160 -2.77 15.47 -9.06
C ASN A 160 -3.02 16.58 -8.04
N ALA A 161 -2.13 16.73 -7.07
CA ALA A 161 -2.26 17.77 -6.05
C ALA A 161 -2.19 19.19 -6.63
N VAL A 162 -1.32 19.41 -7.60
CA VAL A 162 -1.21 20.69 -8.30
C VAL A 162 -2.47 20.97 -9.13
N ARG A 163 -2.97 19.98 -9.83
CA ARG A 163 -4.19 20.09 -10.66
C ARG A 163 -5.45 20.35 -9.83
N GLU A 164 -5.49 19.91 -8.58
CA GLU A 164 -6.59 20.19 -7.63
C GLU A 164 -6.34 21.44 -6.78
N GLY A 165 -5.24 22.16 -7.00
CA GLY A 165 -4.92 23.40 -6.29
C GLY A 165 -4.54 23.18 -4.81
N LEU A 166 -4.07 21.97 -4.47
CA LEU A 166 -3.64 21.64 -3.11
C LEU A 166 -2.16 21.98 -2.85
N ALA A 167 -1.39 22.19 -3.91
CA ALA A 167 0.00 22.62 -3.86
C ALA A 167 0.37 23.28 -5.20
N ASP A 168 1.36 24.17 -5.19
CA ASP A 168 1.90 24.78 -6.42
C ASP A 168 2.95 23.89 -7.11
N ASP A 169 3.66 23.09 -6.33
CA ASP A 169 4.67 22.14 -6.78
C ASP A 169 4.40 20.77 -6.13
N PRO A 170 4.48 19.64 -6.88
CA PRO A 170 4.22 18.33 -6.31
C PRO A 170 5.19 17.95 -5.17
N LYS A 171 6.41 18.50 -5.13
CA LYS A 171 7.35 18.29 -4.02
C LYS A 171 6.85 18.82 -2.68
N ASP A 172 5.95 19.82 -2.72
CA ASP A 172 5.39 20.46 -1.52
C ASP A 172 4.12 19.72 -1.01
N TYR A 173 3.63 18.73 -1.78
CA TYR A 173 2.51 17.91 -1.38
C TYR A 173 2.96 16.61 -0.72
N ARG A 174 3.07 16.62 0.59
CA ARG A 174 3.57 15.52 1.44
C ARG A 174 3.01 14.12 1.12
N PHE A 175 1.81 14.03 0.57
CA PHE A 175 1.08 12.77 0.38
C PHE A 175 1.18 12.23 -1.06
N CYS A 176 2.32 12.45 -1.72
CA CYS A 176 2.63 11.84 -3.01
C CYS A 176 4.05 11.24 -3.03
N GLY A 177 4.27 10.29 -3.95
CA GLY A 177 5.54 9.57 -4.06
C GLY A 177 6.70 10.47 -4.43
N TYR A 178 6.49 11.43 -5.30
CA TYR A 178 7.52 12.40 -5.69
C TYR A 178 8.02 13.24 -4.50
N ALA A 179 7.11 13.79 -3.69
CA ALA A 179 7.48 14.56 -2.50
C ALA A 179 8.28 13.72 -1.50
N GLU A 180 7.93 12.46 -1.31
CA GLU A 180 8.69 11.56 -0.44
C GLU A 180 10.09 11.24 -0.98
N ALA A 181 10.22 11.07 -2.30
CA ALA A 181 11.52 10.85 -2.92
C ALA A 181 12.42 12.09 -2.80
N VAL A 182 11.87 13.29 -3.03
CA VAL A 182 12.59 14.56 -2.81
C VAL A 182 13.00 14.73 -1.34
N ALA A 183 12.16 14.27 -0.41
CA ALA A 183 12.47 14.27 1.02
C ALA A 183 13.48 13.18 1.43
N GLY A 184 13.93 12.33 0.50
CA GLY A 184 14.95 11.31 0.72
C GLY A 184 14.44 9.98 1.25
N ASN A 185 13.15 9.67 1.10
CA ASN A 185 12.63 8.34 1.42
C ASN A 185 13.23 7.30 0.46
N PRO A 186 14.06 6.32 0.94
CA PRO A 186 14.76 5.40 0.07
C PRO A 186 13.84 4.56 -0.82
N ALA A 187 12.71 4.10 -0.29
CA ALA A 187 11.76 3.29 -1.04
C ALA A 187 11.06 4.10 -2.16
N ALA A 188 10.78 5.39 -1.92
CA ALA A 188 10.23 6.28 -2.94
C ALA A 188 11.27 6.61 -4.02
N VAL A 189 12.52 6.83 -3.64
CA VAL A 189 13.64 7.02 -4.59
C VAL A 189 13.83 5.78 -5.45
N GLU A 190 13.86 4.58 -4.84
CA GLU A 190 13.94 3.31 -5.58
C GLU A 190 12.76 3.13 -6.53
N GLY A 191 11.55 3.46 -6.08
CA GLY A 191 10.36 3.38 -6.92
C GLY A 191 10.46 4.25 -8.17
N LEU A 192 10.81 5.52 -8.01
CA LEU A 192 10.98 6.45 -9.13
C LEU A 192 12.17 6.10 -10.04
N SER A 193 13.19 5.42 -9.53
CA SER A 193 14.34 5.01 -10.36
C SER A 193 13.98 4.04 -11.49
N VAL A 194 12.83 3.37 -11.40
CA VAL A 194 12.30 2.52 -12.47
C VAL A 194 11.98 3.31 -13.75
N LEU A 195 11.80 4.64 -13.63
CA LEU A 195 11.43 5.52 -14.72
C LEU A 195 12.62 6.00 -15.57
N PHE A 196 13.84 5.76 -15.11
CA PHE A 196 15.09 6.23 -15.70
C PHE A 196 16.10 5.12 -15.91
#